data_ffdc6c7320d8afeb61b08e19e4126fc3
#
_entry.id   ffdc6c7320d8afeb61b08e19e4126fc3
#
_cell.length_a   1.000
_cell.length_b   1.000
_cell.length_c   1.000
_cell.angle_alpha   90.00
_cell.angle_beta   90.00
_cell.angle_gamma   90.00
#
_symmetry.space_group_name_H-M   'P 1'
#
loop_
_entity.id
_entity.type
_entity.pdbx_description
1 polymer ?
#
loop_
_entity_poly.entity_id
_entity_poly.type
_entity_poly.pdbx_seq_one_letter_code
_entity_poly.pdbx_strand_id
1 'polypeptide(L)'
;FQDSLLGCYLFTDNKKIIPERIAMDLLSELKTIDIHKLPSKNITNFDILTQILPPITLKYKTKKFQEGEDYKTSNNVLEIINGKYIRGQLEKGIIGDTSKGLIHRIFNDYGPNSSCKFIDDLQAIITEFMKYNGYSVGISDLIADNNTNDSISSVIADKKNAVNNLIDETHLGIFINKTGKTNEEEFETQVNNILNK
;
A
#
# COMPACT_ATOMS: atom_id res chain seq x y z
N PHE A 1 -5.09 -5.99 -11.21
CA PHE A 1 -5.28 -5.26 -9.95
C PHE A 1 -4.06 -4.46 -9.50
N GLN A 2 -2.87 -4.73 -10.02
CA GLN A 2 -1.63 -4.01 -9.64
C GLN A 2 -1.68 -2.53 -10.06
N ASP A 3 -2.11 -2.26 -11.28
CA ASP A 3 -2.22 -0.90 -11.80
C ASP A 3 -3.29 -0.09 -11.06
N SER A 4 -4.36 -0.74 -10.61
CA SER A 4 -5.38 -0.10 -9.78
C SER A 4 -4.87 0.26 -8.40
N LEU A 5 -3.98 -0.53 -7.81
CA LEU A 5 -3.32 -0.18 -6.54
C LEU A 5 -2.46 1.07 -6.68
N LEU A 6 -1.71 1.17 -7.78
CA LEU A 6 -0.95 2.36 -8.11
C LEU A 6 -1.86 3.55 -8.34
N GLY A 7 -2.93 3.37 -9.11
CA GLY A 7 -3.93 4.41 -9.35
C GLY A 7 -4.59 4.91 -8.06
N CYS A 8 -4.98 4.01 -7.15
CA CYS A 8 -5.50 4.37 -5.84
C CYS A 8 -4.50 5.20 -5.02
N TYR A 9 -3.23 4.80 -5.04
CA TYR A 9 -2.16 5.51 -4.37
C TYR A 9 -2.00 6.93 -4.91
N LEU A 10 -1.94 7.10 -6.24
CA LEU A 10 -1.83 8.39 -6.90
C LEU A 10 -3.09 9.27 -6.71
N PHE A 11 -4.28 8.65 -6.73
CA PHE A 11 -5.55 9.34 -6.52
C PHE A 11 -5.69 9.91 -5.12
N THR A 12 -5.08 9.28 -4.13
CA THR A 12 -5.18 9.65 -2.72
C THR A 12 -3.89 10.25 -2.14
N ASP A 13 -2.90 10.56 -2.99
CA ASP A 13 -1.64 11.18 -2.56
C ASP A 13 -1.87 12.44 -1.72
N ASN A 14 -2.74 13.34 -2.21
CA ASN A 14 -3.17 14.53 -1.48
C ASN A 14 -4.64 14.82 -1.78
N LYS A 15 -5.29 15.60 -0.88
CA LYS A 15 -6.61 16.15 -1.16
C LYS A 15 -6.51 17.19 -2.26
N LYS A 16 -7.07 16.91 -3.43
CA LYS A 16 -7.01 17.77 -4.61
C LYS A 16 -8.41 18.10 -5.10
N ILE A 17 -8.62 19.34 -5.51
CA ILE A 17 -9.82 19.73 -6.24
C ILE A 17 -9.68 19.19 -7.67
N ILE A 18 -10.69 18.46 -8.12
CA ILE A 18 -10.75 17.90 -9.47
C ILE A 18 -11.55 18.85 -10.35
N PRO A 19 -11.09 19.15 -11.59
CA PRO A 19 -11.87 19.93 -12.54
C PRO A 19 -13.27 19.33 -12.71
N GLU A 20 -14.31 20.17 -12.74
CA GLU A 20 -15.71 19.72 -12.75
C GLU A 20 -16.02 18.68 -13.82
N ARG A 21 -15.50 18.89 -15.04
CA ARG A 21 -15.67 17.93 -16.14
C ARG A 21 -15.11 16.55 -15.78
N ILE A 22 -13.87 16.49 -15.28
CA ILE A 22 -13.23 15.22 -14.90
C ILE A 22 -13.97 14.60 -13.71
N ALA A 23 -14.40 15.39 -12.73
CA ALA A 23 -15.18 14.90 -11.60
C ALA A 23 -16.50 14.26 -12.05
N MET A 24 -17.18 14.85 -13.03
CA MET A 24 -18.41 14.30 -13.60
C MET A 24 -18.15 13.02 -14.41
N ASP A 25 -17.06 12.97 -15.17
CA ASP A 25 -16.65 11.76 -15.89
C ASP A 25 -16.36 10.60 -14.90
N LEU A 26 -15.60 10.87 -13.83
CA LEU A 26 -15.34 9.87 -12.77
C LEU A 26 -16.62 9.40 -12.07
N LEU A 27 -17.53 10.31 -11.77
CA LEU A 27 -18.79 9.98 -11.11
C LEU A 27 -19.75 9.22 -12.05
N SER A 28 -19.69 9.45 -13.36
CA SER A 28 -20.56 8.76 -14.33
C SER A 28 -20.28 7.24 -14.40
N GLU A 29 -19.11 6.79 -13.97
CA GLU A 29 -18.78 5.38 -13.89
C GLU A 29 -19.53 4.66 -12.74
N LEU A 30 -20.11 5.42 -11.80
CA LEU A 30 -20.86 4.85 -10.68
C LEU A 30 -22.31 4.59 -11.05
N LYS A 31 -22.83 3.41 -10.70
CA LYS A 31 -24.23 3.05 -10.92
C LYS A 31 -25.20 3.91 -10.07
N THR A 32 -24.75 4.37 -8.93
CA THR A 32 -25.56 5.18 -8.00
C THR A 32 -24.72 6.28 -7.39
N ILE A 33 -25.22 7.52 -7.45
CA ILE A 33 -24.57 8.70 -6.87
C ILE A 33 -25.52 9.32 -5.85
N ASP A 34 -25.02 9.61 -4.67
CA ASP A 34 -25.75 10.38 -3.66
C ASP A 34 -25.34 11.86 -3.74
N ILE A 35 -26.18 12.66 -4.41
CA ILE A 35 -25.94 14.09 -4.65
C ILE A 35 -25.79 14.86 -3.31
N HIS A 36 -26.46 14.40 -2.24
CA HIS A 36 -26.36 15.06 -0.92
C HIS A 36 -24.99 14.92 -0.27
N LYS A 37 -24.19 13.96 -0.69
CA LYS A 37 -22.81 13.79 -0.23
C LYS A 37 -21.78 14.60 -1.02
N LEU A 38 -22.20 15.25 -2.13
CA LEU A 38 -21.31 16.06 -2.94
C LEU A 38 -21.37 17.54 -2.54
N PRO A 39 -20.22 18.24 -2.49
CA PRO A 39 -20.22 19.68 -2.33
C PRO A 39 -20.77 20.34 -3.62
N SER A 40 -21.44 21.49 -3.48
CA SER A 40 -22.01 22.25 -4.60
C SER A 40 -20.94 22.81 -5.55
N LYS A 41 -19.70 22.97 -5.10
CA LYS A 41 -18.53 23.45 -5.86
C LYS A 41 -17.26 22.79 -5.33
N ASN A 42 -16.22 22.77 -6.17
CA ASN A 42 -14.90 22.29 -5.78
C ASN A 42 -14.89 20.83 -5.28
N ILE A 43 -15.42 19.93 -6.09
CA ILE A 43 -15.41 18.48 -5.81
C ILE A 43 -13.97 18.03 -5.68
N THR A 44 -13.67 17.33 -4.59
CA THR A 44 -12.34 16.76 -4.35
C THR A 44 -12.32 15.26 -4.65
N ASN A 45 -11.12 14.71 -4.86
CA ASN A 45 -10.92 13.26 -4.98
C ASN A 45 -11.49 12.49 -3.76
N PHE A 46 -11.43 13.08 -2.56
CA PHE A 46 -11.97 12.47 -1.33
C PHE A 46 -13.50 12.48 -1.29
N ASP A 47 -14.14 13.49 -1.91
CA ASP A 47 -15.60 13.52 -2.05
C ASP A 47 -16.09 12.42 -3.01
N ILE A 48 -15.32 12.13 -4.07
CA ILE A 48 -15.60 11.03 -4.98
C ILE A 48 -15.48 9.68 -4.26
N LEU A 49 -14.42 9.45 -3.47
CA LEU A 49 -14.28 8.24 -2.67
C LEU A 49 -15.39 8.08 -1.63
N THR A 50 -15.91 9.18 -1.10
CA THR A 50 -17.04 9.18 -0.16
C THR A 50 -18.30 8.58 -0.78
N GLN A 51 -18.47 8.61 -2.11
CA GLN A 51 -19.63 8.04 -2.80
C GLN A 51 -19.68 6.52 -2.74
N ILE A 52 -18.52 5.87 -2.73
CA ILE A 52 -18.41 4.40 -2.83
C ILE A 52 -18.28 3.71 -1.49
N LEU A 53 -18.04 4.48 -0.41
CA LEU A 53 -17.85 3.92 0.93
C LEU A 53 -19.18 3.65 1.64
N PRO A 54 -19.35 2.46 2.24
CA PRO A 54 -20.41 2.24 3.22
C PRO A 54 -20.19 3.11 4.47
N PRO A 55 -21.15 3.24 5.39
CA PRO A 55 -21.03 4.09 6.58
C PRO A 55 -20.03 3.54 7.62
N ILE A 56 -18.84 3.19 7.18
CA ILE A 56 -17.74 2.68 7.99
C ILE A 56 -17.01 3.82 8.70
N THR A 57 -16.57 3.58 9.93
CA THR A 57 -15.69 4.49 10.67
C THR A 57 -14.42 3.76 11.05
N LEU A 58 -13.28 4.28 10.59
CA LEU A 58 -11.98 3.70 10.91
C LEU A 58 -10.87 4.76 10.87
N LYS A 59 -9.85 4.53 11.70
CA LYS A 59 -8.66 5.36 11.73
C LYS A 59 -7.45 4.52 12.11
N TYR A 60 -6.45 4.49 11.25
CA TYR A 60 -5.19 3.79 11.53
C TYR A 60 -4.00 4.32 10.73
N LYS A 61 -2.80 4.08 11.24
CA LYS A 61 -1.55 4.46 10.61
C LYS A 61 -1.27 3.57 9.40
N THR A 62 -0.80 4.15 8.31
CA THR A 62 -0.22 3.41 7.17
C THR A 62 1.19 2.94 7.52
N LYS A 63 1.76 2.05 6.70
CA LYS A 63 3.16 1.59 6.89
C LYS A 63 4.19 2.72 6.70
N LYS A 64 3.81 3.79 6.02
CA LYS A 64 4.67 4.96 5.77
C LYS A 64 4.69 5.98 6.90
N PHE A 65 3.85 5.83 7.93
CA PHE A 65 3.82 6.75 9.06
C PHE A 65 5.14 6.69 9.82
N GLN A 66 5.86 7.82 9.87
CA GLN A 66 7.14 7.93 10.56
C GLN A 66 6.98 8.47 11.99
N GLU A 67 7.93 8.12 12.87
CA GLU A 67 8.02 8.72 14.20
C GLU A 67 8.34 10.22 14.08
N GLY A 68 7.44 11.06 14.61
CA GLY A 68 7.54 12.53 14.50
C GLY A 68 6.46 13.17 13.62
N GLU A 69 5.74 12.40 12.81
CA GLU A 69 4.60 12.92 12.07
C GLU A 69 3.40 13.16 13.01
N ASP A 70 2.70 14.27 12.78
CA ASP A 70 1.47 14.53 13.54
C ASP A 70 0.34 13.59 13.11
N TYR A 71 -0.08 12.72 14.03
CA TYR A 71 -1.17 11.79 13.81
C TYR A 71 -2.50 12.45 13.40
N LYS A 72 -2.69 13.74 13.71
CA LYS A 72 -3.94 14.46 13.42
C LYS A 72 -3.98 15.05 12.01
N THR A 73 -2.84 15.34 11.41
CA THR A 73 -2.75 16.07 10.13
C THR A 73 -2.09 15.26 9.01
N SER A 74 -1.28 14.26 9.34
CA SER A 74 -0.54 13.46 8.37
C SER A 74 -1.46 12.69 7.41
N ASN A 75 -1.12 12.71 6.11
CA ASN A 75 -1.77 11.89 5.09
C ASN A 75 -1.36 10.40 5.16
N ASN A 76 -0.36 10.08 6.00
CA ASN A 76 0.02 8.71 6.34
C ASN A 76 -0.87 8.08 7.43
N VAL A 77 -2.00 8.71 7.74
CA VAL A 77 -3.05 8.18 8.60
C VAL A 77 -4.35 8.14 7.83
N LEU A 78 -4.86 6.93 7.59
CA LEU A 78 -6.18 6.76 7.00
C LEU A 78 -7.25 7.12 8.02
N GLU A 79 -8.16 7.99 7.65
CA GLU A 79 -9.30 8.41 8.47
C GLU A 79 -10.58 8.48 7.63
N ILE A 80 -11.53 7.63 7.97
CA ILE A 80 -12.87 7.57 7.39
C ILE A 80 -13.85 7.67 8.56
N ILE A 81 -14.82 8.55 8.47
CA ILE A 81 -15.84 8.76 9.51
C ILE A 81 -17.23 8.65 8.89
N ASN A 82 -18.00 7.65 9.31
CA ASN A 82 -19.36 7.38 8.82
C ASN A 82 -19.44 7.37 7.28
N GLY A 83 -18.52 6.66 6.64
CA GLY A 83 -18.41 6.58 5.18
C GLY A 83 -17.83 7.80 4.48
N LYS A 84 -17.51 8.88 5.21
CA LYS A 84 -16.85 10.06 4.65
C LYS A 84 -15.34 9.88 4.69
N TYR A 85 -14.72 9.95 3.53
CA TYR A 85 -13.26 9.91 3.39
C TYR A 85 -12.66 11.25 3.82
N ILE A 86 -11.91 11.27 4.90
CA ILE A 86 -11.34 12.52 5.46
C ILE A 86 -9.91 12.72 4.96
N ARG A 87 -9.08 11.68 5.05
CA ARG A 87 -7.66 11.70 4.66
C ARG A 87 -7.06 10.29 4.65
N GLY A 88 -5.85 10.22 4.19
CA GLY A 88 -5.04 9.01 4.13
C GLY A 88 -4.78 8.56 2.71
N GLN A 89 -3.63 7.96 2.49
CA GLN A 89 -3.23 7.43 1.20
C GLN A 89 -3.62 5.95 1.11
N LEU A 90 -4.31 5.56 0.04
CA LEU A 90 -4.67 4.16 -0.21
C LEU A 90 -3.47 3.40 -0.76
N GLU A 91 -2.68 2.83 0.14
CA GLU A 91 -1.55 1.98 -0.21
C GLU A 91 -1.93 0.48 -0.23
N LYS A 92 -1.02 -0.36 -0.72
CA LYS A 92 -1.20 -1.82 -0.75
C LYS A 92 -1.53 -2.41 0.63
N GLY A 93 -1.01 -1.85 1.72
CA GLY A 93 -1.32 -2.30 3.09
C GLY A 93 -2.76 -2.01 3.53
N ILE A 94 -3.48 -1.13 2.81
CA ILE A 94 -4.87 -0.73 3.13
C ILE A 94 -5.88 -1.47 2.27
N ILE A 95 -5.65 -1.52 0.95
CA ILE A 95 -6.60 -2.10 -0.02
C ILE A 95 -6.13 -3.42 -0.65
N GLY A 96 -4.94 -3.89 -0.29
CA GLY A 96 -4.44 -5.19 -0.73
C GLY A 96 -5.01 -6.36 0.08
N ASP A 97 -4.37 -7.51 -0.06
CA ASP A 97 -4.70 -8.79 0.56
C ASP A 97 -4.31 -8.85 2.05
N THR A 98 -4.76 -7.89 2.84
CA THR A 98 -4.44 -7.81 4.27
C THR A 98 -5.67 -8.06 5.14
N SER A 99 -5.52 -8.87 6.19
CA SER A 99 -6.58 -9.20 7.15
C SER A 99 -7.10 -8.00 7.96
N LYS A 100 -6.40 -6.86 7.91
CA LYS A 100 -6.80 -5.61 8.58
C LYS A 100 -7.13 -4.49 7.58
N GLY A 101 -7.13 -4.79 6.28
CA GLY A 101 -7.37 -3.83 5.22
C GLY A 101 -8.82 -3.35 5.15
N LEU A 102 -9.02 -2.31 4.35
CA LEU A 102 -10.34 -1.68 4.16
C LEU A 102 -11.35 -2.66 3.56
N ILE A 103 -10.97 -3.42 2.53
CA ILE A 103 -11.84 -4.40 1.88
C ILE A 103 -12.29 -5.48 2.88
N HIS A 104 -11.35 -6.00 3.68
CA HIS A 104 -11.65 -7.01 4.68
C HIS A 104 -12.64 -6.51 5.74
N ARG A 105 -12.48 -5.26 6.18
CA ARG A 105 -13.42 -4.64 7.13
C ARG A 105 -14.79 -4.40 6.52
N ILE A 106 -14.87 -3.92 5.28
CA ILE A 106 -16.16 -3.76 4.58
C ILE A 106 -16.86 -5.12 4.43
N PHE A 107 -16.12 -6.17 4.11
CA PHE A 107 -16.67 -7.52 4.00
C PHE A 107 -17.25 -8.02 5.34
N ASN A 108 -16.52 -7.85 6.43
CA ASN A 108 -16.95 -8.33 7.74
C ASN A 108 -18.13 -7.54 8.30
N ASP A 109 -18.14 -6.21 8.12
CA ASP A 109 -19.13 -5.33 8.75
C ASP A 109 -20.39 -5.18 7.89
N TYR A 110 -20.27 -5.24 6.55
CA TYR A 110 -21.35 -4.95 5.59
C TYR A 110 -21.64 -6.09 4.61
N GLY A 111 -20.90 -7.18 4.70
CA GLY A 111 -21.12 -8.39 3.91
C GLY A 111 -20.54 -8.37 2.49
N PRO A 112 -20.63 -9.51 1.78
CA PRO A 112 -19.98 -9.71 0.49
C PRO A 112 -20.47 -8.76 -0.61
N ASN A 113 -21.77 -8.47 -0.67
CA ASN A 113 -22.35 -7.61 -1.70
C ASN A 113 -21.81 -6.16 -1.61
N SER A 114 -21.69 -5.64 -0.40
CA SER A 114 -21.11 -4.30 -0.18
C SER A 114 -19.63 -4.26 -0.52
N SER A 115 -18.90 -5.33 -0.24
CA SER A 115 -17.49 -5.45 -0.57
C SER A 115 -17.28 -5.56 -2.09
N CYS A 116 -18.07 -6.38 -2.79
CA CYS A 116 -18.03 -6.46 -4.25
C CYS A 116 -18.33 -5.10 -4.89
N LYS A 117 -19.41 -4.44 -4.45
CA LYS A 117 -19.76 -3.11 -4.96
C LYS A 117 -18.63 -2.11 -4.75
N PHE A 118 -18.05 -2.07 -3.55
CA PHE A 118 -16.91 -1.18 -3.26
C PHE A 118 -15.72 -1.42 -4.19
N ILE A 119 -15.37 -2.70 -4.42
CA ILE A 119 -14.26 -3.06 -5.31
C ILE A 119 -14.53 -2.64 -6.74
N ASP A 120 -15.74 -2.92 -7.26
CA ASP A 120 -16.14 -2.59 -8.63
C ASP A 120 -16.15 -1.06 -8.84
N ASP A 121 -16.79 -0.34 -7.94
CA ASP A 121 -16.88 1.13 -8.01
C ASP A 121 -15.50 1.78 -7.88
N LEU A 122 -14.65 1.30 -6.97
CA LEU A 122 -13.28 1.79 -6.83
C LEU A 122 -12.47 1.53 -8.11
N GLN A 123 -12.58 0.32 -8.67
CA GLN A 123 -11.88 -0.06 -9.90
C GLN A 123 -12.31 0.83 -11.08
N ALA A 124 -13.61 1.10 -11.21
CA ALA A 124 -14.16 1.94 -12.28
C ALA A 124 -13.61 3.37 -12.20
N ILE A 125 -13.72 4.01 -11.03
CA ILE A 125 -13.18 5.37 -10.79
C ILE A 125 -11.69 5.43 -11.09
N ILE A 126 -10.91 4.49 -10.57
CA ILE A 126 -9.45 4.52 -10.73
C ILE A 126 -9.03 4.27 -12.17
N THR A 127 -9.71 3.38 -12.87
CA THR A 127 -9.44 3.14 -14.30
C THR A 127 -9.69 4.41 -15.12
N GLU A 128 -10.78 5.11 -14.86
CA GLU A 128 -11.08 6.39 -15.53
C GLU A 128 -10.06 7.47 -15.15
N PHE A 129 -9.72 7.60 -13.87
CA PHE A 129 -8.70 8.54 -13.41
C PHE A 129 -7.34 8.32 -14.09
N MET A 130 -6.93 7.08 -14.29
CA MET A 130 -5.63 6.76 -14.91
C MET A 130 -5.58 7.15 -16.40
N LYS A 131 -6.70 7.29 -17.09
CA LYS A 131 -6.74 7.82 -18.47
C LYS A 131 -6.28 9.29 -18.53
N TYR A 132 -6.58 10.06 -17.48
CA TYR A 132 -6.17 11.47 -17.38
C TYR A 132 -4.79 11.66 -16.78
N ASN A 133 -4.42 10.82 -15.83
CA ASN A 133 -3.19 11.03 -15.06
C ASN A 133 -1.97 10.32 -15.67
N GLY A 134 -2.17 9.12 -16.20
CA GLY A 134 -1.09 8.27 -16.71
C GLY A 134 -0.07 7.87 -15.64
N TYR A 135 0.83 7.00 -16.01
CA TYR A 135 2.01 6.63 -15.20
C TYR A 135 3.10 6.09 -16.13
N SER A 136 4.34 6.46 -15.86
CA SER A 136 5.48 5.98 -16.62
C SER A 136 6.70 5.86 -15.73
N VAL A 137 7.55 4.88 -16.01
CA VAL A 137 8.87 4.71 -15.38
C VAL A 137 9.94 4.86 -16.44
N GLY A 138 10.82 5.82 -16.26
CA GLY A 138 11.97 6.03 -17.14
C GLY A 138 13.09 5.04 -16.79
N ILE A 139 13.98 4.77 -17.77
CA ILE A 139 15.15 3.92 -17.53
C ILE A 139 16.08 4.54 -16.49
N SER A 140 16.13 5.87 -16.41
CA SER A 140 16.88 6.61 -15.40
C SER A 140 16.42 6.32 -13.97
N ASP A 141 15.15 5.96 -13.78
CA ASP A 141 14.59 5.63 -12.46
C ASP A 141 15.06 4.25 -11.97
N LEU A 142 15.61 3.45 -12.88
CA LEU A 142 16.15 2.11 -12.59
C LEU A 142 17.67 2.10 -12.42
N ILE A 143 18.34 3.19 -12.75
CA ILE A 143 19.79 3.31 -12.63
C ILE A 143 20.13 3.88 -11.26
N ALA A 144 20.78 3.07 -10.42
CA ALA A 144 21.26 3.51 -9.12
C ALA A 144 22.49 4.45 -9.28
N ASP A 145 22.60 5.42 -8.40
CA ASP A 145 23.80 6.27 -8.30
C ASP A 145 25.00 5.49 -7.73
N ASN A 146 26.20 6.06 -7.85
CA ASN A 146 27.43 5.41 -7.40
C ASN A 146 27.40 5.10 -5.89
N ASN A 147 26.89 6.02 -5.07
CA ASN A 147 26.81 5.83 -3.62
C ASN A 147 25.89 4.65 -3.25
N THR A 148 24.77 4.53 -3.96
CA THR A 148 23.85 3.40 -3.80
C THR A 148 24.50 2.09 -4.24
N ASN A 149 25.23 2.07 -5.36
CA ASN A 149 25.94 0.90 -5.83
C ASN A 149 27.06 0.46 -4.86
N ASP A 150 27.78 1.40 -4.29
CA ASP A 150 28.80 1.12 -3.27
C ASP A 150 28.17 0.55 -1.99
N SER A 151 27.07 1.13 -1.55
CA SER A 151 26.30 0.62 -0.40
C SER A 151 25.78 -0.80 -0.64
N ILE A 152 25.23 -1.09 -1.82
CA ILE A 152 24.77 -2.43 -2.21
C ILE A 152 25.96 -3.41 -2.20
N SER A 153 27.09 -3.02 -2.77
CA SER A 153 28.30 -3.83 -2.82
C SER A 153 28.82 -4.18 -1.43
N SER A 154 28.82 -3.18 -0.53
CA SER A 154 29.18 -3.38 0.88
C SER A 154 28.25 -4.36 1.58
N VAL A 155 26.94 -4.17 1.46
CA VAL A 155 25.95 -5.07 2.07
C VAL A 155 26.09 -6.50 1.54
N ILE A 156 26.30 -6.66 0.22
CA ILE A 156 26.52 -7.98 -0.37
C ILE A 156 27.79 -8.64 0.18
N ALA A 157 28.89 -7.88 0.31
CA ALA A 157 30.14 -8.39 0.86
C ALA A 157 29.98 -8.83 2.32
N ASP A 158 29.30 -8.03 3.13
CA ASP A 158 29.04 -8.35 4.54
C ASP A 158 28.18 -9.64 4.68
N LYS A 159 27.14 -9.77 3.85
CA LYS A 159 26.30 -10.98 3.85
C LYS A 159 27.05 -12.23 3.39
N LYS A 160 27.89 -12.11 2.36
CA LYS A 160 28.78 -13.20 1.91
C LYS A 160 29.73 -13.63 3.02
N ASN A 161 30.35 -12.68 3.71
CA ASN A 161 31.26 -12.97 4.82
C ASN A 161 30.53 -13.67 5.97
N ALA A 162 29.30 -13.21 6.31
CA ALA A 162 28.49 -13.84 7.35
C ALA A 162 28.12 -15.29 7.00
N VAL A 163 27.79 -15.58 5.73
CA VAL A 163 27.50 -16.94 5.27
C VAL A 163 28.78 -17.80 5.28
N ASN A 164 29.90 -17.25 4.81
CA ASN A 164 31.19 -17.97 4.86
C ASN A 164 31.58 -18.36 6.29
N ASN A 165 31.42 -17.44 7.26
CA ASN A 165 31.68 -17.73 8.67
C ASN A 165 30.79 -18.90 9.16
N LEU A 166 29.51 -18.92 8.76
CA LEU A 166 28.59 -20.00 9.15
C LEU A 166 29.01 -21.36 8.52
N ILE A 167 29.52 -21.33 7.28
CA ILE A 167 30.08 -22.51 6.62
C ILE A 167 31.32 -23.01 7.38
N ASP A 168 32.22 -22.10 7.76
CA ASP A 168 33.42 -22.44 8.51
C ASP A 168 33.09 -23.02 9.90
N GLU A 169 32.10 -22.43 10.60
CA GLU A 169 31.57 -22.98 11.86
C GLU A 169 31.06 -24.42 11.70
N THR A 170 30.37 -24.68 10.59
CA THR A 170 29.83 -26.01 10.26
C THR A 170 30.97 -27.00 9.99
N HIS A 171 31.99 -26.61 9.22
CA HIS A 171 33.15 -27.44 8.93
C HIS A 171 34.01 -27.73 10.16
N LEU A 172 34.11 -26.78 11.10
CA LEU A 172 34.83 -26.93 12.35
C LEU A 172 34.06 -27.72 13.40
N GLY A 173 32.82 -28.09 13.12
CA GLY A 173 31.96 -28.83 14.05
C GLY A 173 31.46 -28.02 15.26
N ILE A 174 31.56 -26.69 15.22
CA ILE A 174 31.09 -25.77 16.25
C ILE A 174 29.73 -25.14 15.95
N PHE A 175 29.09 -25.58 14.86
CA PHE A 175 27.76 -25.09 14.47
C PHE A 175 26.73 -25.36 15.56
N ILE A 176 26.00 -24.32 15.96
CA ILE A 176 24.98 -24.38 17.02
C ILE A 176 23.59 -24.50 16.39
N ASN A 177 22.96 -25.66 16.57
CA ASN A 177 21.56 -25.86 16.22
C ASN A 177 20.66 -25.26 17.30
N LYS A 178 19.83 -24.24 16.93
CA LYS A 178 18.97 -23.48 17.86
C LYS A 178 17.52 -23.96 17.87
N THR A 179 17.09 -24.74 16.88
CA THR A 179 15.67 -25.05 16.68
C THR A 179 15.30 -26.51 16.96
N GLY A 180 16.29 -27.39 17.19
CA GLY A 180 16.05 -28.84 17.38
C GLY A 180 15.66 -29.59 16.10
N LYS A 181 15.71 -28.94 14.93
CA LYS A 181 15.61 -29.58 13.60
C LYS A 181 16.91 -30.31 13.26
N THR A 182 16.96 -30.92 12.07
CA THR A 182 18.22 -31.45 11.59
C THR A 182 19.25 -30.33 11.38
N ASN A 183 20.53 -30.63 11.47
CA ASN A 183 21.57 -29.63 11.28
C ASN A 183 21.55 -29.00 9.88
N GLU A 184 21.15 -29.76 8.87
CA GLU A 184 20.98 -29.28 7.49
C GLU A 184 19.84 -28.24 7.40
N GLU A 185 18.68 -28.56 7.96
CA GLU A 185 17.52 -27.64 7.97
C GLU A 185 17.79 -26.37 8.77
N GLU A 186 18.51 -26.48 9.86
CA GLU A 186 18.89 -25.33 10.69
C GLU A 186 19.92 -24.47 9.96
N PHE A 187 20.90 -25.06 9.29
CA PHE A 187 21.88 -24.35 8.48
C PHE A 187 21.18 -23.55 7.36
N GLU A 188 20.29 -24.19 6.57
CA GLU A 188 19.50 -23.47 5.56
C GLU A 188 18.66 -22.34 6.16
N THR A 189 18.05 -22.57 7.30
CA THR A 189 17.27 -21.54 8.00
C THR A 189 18.13 -20.34 8.39
N GLN A 190 19.32 -20.58 8.92
CA GLN A 190 20.25 -19.51 9.31
C GLN A 190 20.80 -18.77 8.09
N VAL A 191 21.16 -19.47 7.00
CA VAL A 191 21.61 -18.86 5.75
C VAL A 191 20.50 -17.96 5.18
N ASN A 192 19.27 -18.48 5.08
CA ASN A 192 18.13 -17.69 4.60
C ASN A 192 17.85 -16.45 5.47
N ASN A 193 18.00 -16.57 6.77
CA ASN A 193 17.85 -15.43 7.68
C ASN A 193 18.94 -14.38 7.51
N ILE A 194 20.16 -14.76 7.14
CA ILE A 194 21.24 -13.83 6.82
C ILE A 194 20.96 -13.11 5.50
N LEU A 195 20.52 -13.84 4.48
CA LEU A 195 20.30 -13.30 3.14
C LEU A 195 19.04 -12.45 3.00
N ASN A 196 18.00 -12.71 3.80
CA ASN A 196 16.70 -12.03 3.75
C ASN A 196 16.56 -10.82 4.70
N LYS A 197 17.58 -10.48 5.46
CA LYS A 197 17.67 -9.27 6.29
C LYS A 197 18.38 -8.15 5.53
#